data_fec5d860e6cb671bc230a08ad36562c3
#
_entry.id   fec5d860e6cb671bc230a08ad36562c3
#
_cell.length_a   1.000
_cell.length_b   1.000
_cell.length_c   1.000
_cell.angle_alpha   90.00
_cell.angle_beta   90.00
_cell.angle_gamma   90.00
#
_symmetry.space_group_name_H-M   'P 1'
#
loop_
_entity.id
_entity.type
_entity.pdbx_description
1 polymer ?
#
loop_
_entity_poly.entity_id
_entity_poly.type
_entity_poly.pdbx_seq_one_letter_code
_entity_poly.pdbx_strand_id
1 'polypeptide(L)'
;MSYTINSLDKRSGITYVYAVDSYWDKEKQQSRSKRTLIGKLDPFTGEVIPTDGRGKKRIENLEKATAADATPLKTGPVPVIRTERTFYGATYLLDQIGEVTGVTMDLKTCFPNSYKQMLSIAYYLILEDQNPLFRFKKWGLIHRHPYGKDISSQRSSELFQSITEEQKMHFFRLQGKRRAEKEYWAYDTTSISSYSDTLRQVKYGKNKDDDQLPQINLALIFGQDSKLPFYYRKLSGNIPDVKTINELVRELDILGYGKIKVVLDRGFYSAENINALFKNHYKFVAGVNTSLTYARDFIREIKDTKDHYEYYNSGYELYVFSKSIAWDYEQSRPYKGDVINEERRAYLHLYFNPDKQADDGKNFARKLDKLKAEILDGHRAAEHENEYKKYFIIKETPKRGITLTVNQDAVEKARERYGFFALISNDVKDPLAALSIYRMRDVIEKAFFDVKERLNLKRTLVSSETGLEGKLFVEFIALIYLSHIKQKMEGKGLFSKYTMHQLLDELDVIECFTEPGKAPIQGEVLKKQEQIYRDLDVTPLLASPDKI
;
A
#
# COMPACT_ATOMS: atom_id res chain seq x y z
N MET A 1 -11.81 62.09 -27.36
CA MET A 1 -12.05 61.19 -28.49
C MET A 1 -12.02 59.76 -27.93
N SER A 2 -13.07 59.02 -28.23
CA SER A 2 -13.20 57.61 -27.78
C SER A 2 -12.89 56.72 -29.00
N TYR A 3 -12.03 55.69 -28.81
CA TYR A 3 -11.69 54.69 -29.82
C TYR A 3 -11.50 53.32 -29.17
N THR A 4 -11.52 52.24 -29.95
CA THR A 4 -11.35 50.90 -29.46
C THR A 4 -9.95 50.36 -29.77
N ILE A 5 -9.38 49.57 -28.82
CA ILE A 5 -8.13 48.87 -29.04
C ILE A 5 -8.29 47.38 -28.68
N ASN A 6 -7.62 46.54 -29.45
CA ASN A 6 -7.53 45.10 -29.20
C ASN A 6 -6.22 44.80 -28.48
N SER A 7 -6.28 44.03 -27.44
CA SER A 7 -5.12 43.62 -26.66
C SER A 7 -5.09 42.11 -26.52
N LEU A 8 -4.08 41.47 -27.10
CA LEU A 8 -3.88 40.02 -26.97
C LEU A 8 -3.20 39.71 -25.63
N ASP A 9 -3.85 38.90 -24.79
CA ASP A 9 -3.23 38.33 -23.64
C ASP A 9 -2.42 37.08 -24.06
N LYS A 10 -1.11 37.21 -24.00
CA LYS A 10 -0.15 36.16 -24.41
C LYS A 10 -0.24 34.87 -23.57
N ARG A 11 -0.83 34.92 -22.37
CA ARG A 11 -0.97 33.74 -21.49
C ARG A 11 -2.21 32.92 -21.81
N SER A 12 -3.32 33.62 -22.09
CA SER A 12 -4.60 32.94 -22.36
C SER A 12 -4.91 32.81 -23.86
N GLY A 13 -4.16 33.50 -24.75
CA GLY A 13 -4.42 33.53 -26.17
C GLY A 13 -5.71 34.33 -26.55
N ILE A 14 -6.33 35.00 -25.57
CA ILE A 14 -7.59 35.72 -25.77
C ILE A 14 -7.32 37.19 -26.12
N THR A 15 -7.96 37.69 -27.16
CA THR A 15 -7.93 39.10 -27.51
C THR A 15 -9.07 39.84 -26.82
N TYR A 16 -8.72 40.76 -25.94
CA TYR A 16 -9.66 41.66 -25.26
C TYR A 16 -9.81 42.97 -26.00
N VAL A 17 -11.04 43.48 -26.04
CA VAL A 17 -11.39 44.78 -26.68
C VAL A 17 -11.69 45.80 -25.60
N TYR A 18 -10.98 46.93 -25.65
CA TYR A 18 -11.14 48.02 -24.69
C TYR A 18 -11.62 49.29 -25.41
N ALA A 19 -12.58 50.02 -24.82
CA ALA A 19 -12.83 51.41 -25.14
C ALA A 19 -11.77 52.29 -24.44
N VAL A 20 -11.21 53.20 -25.17
CA VAL A 20 -10.18 54.10 -24.67
C VAL A 20 -10.68 55.54 -24.82
N ASP A 21 -10.87 56.21 -23.68
CA ASP A 21 -11.21 57.60 -23.60
C ASP A 21 -9.97 58.43 -23.27
N SER A 22 -9.52 59.24 -24.22
CA SER A 22 -8.37 60.12 -24.03
C SER A 22 -8.85 61.46 -23.48
N TYR A 23 -8.23 61.92 -22.44
CA TYR A 23 -8.48 63.22 -21.83
C TYR A 23 -7.18 63.92 -21.45
N TRP A 24 -7.23 65.26 -21.37
CA TRP A 24 -6.10 66.07 -20.95
C TRP A 24 -6.12 66.26 -19.43
N ASP A 25 -5.09 65.73 -18.74
CA ASP A 25 -4.89 65.93 -17.32
C ASP A 25 -4.27 67.30 -17.07
N LYS A 26 -5.09 68.24 -16.55
CA LYS A 26 -4.67 69.65 -16.33
C LYS A 26 -3.62 69.80 -15.22
N GLU A 27 -3.61 68.88 -14.24
CA GLU A 27 -2.65 68.94 -13.14
C GLU A 27 -1.26 68.45 -13.56
N LYS A 28 -1.21 67.43 -14.41
CA LYS A 28 0.04 66.78 -14.85
C LYS A 28 0.48 67.29 -16.25
N GLN A 29 -0.27 68.21 -16.87
CA GLN A 29 -0.03 68.76 -18.20
C GLN A 29 0.33 67.69 -19.26
N GLN A 30 -0.39 66.56 -19.26
CA GLN A 30 -0.17 65.49 -20.21
C GLN A 30 -1.48 64.83 -20.63
N SER A 31 -1.48 64.25 -21.83
CA SER A 31 -2.60 63.42 -22.28
C SER A 31 -2.62 62.11 -21.54
N ARG A 32 -3.77 61.72 -20.99
CA ARG A 32 -4.01 60.45 -20.35
C ARG A 32 -5.17 59.71 -20.99
N SER A 33 -5.18 58.41 -20.88
CA SER A 33 -6.25 57.55 -21.37
C SER A 33 -6.81 56.67 -20.27
N LYS A 34 -8.13 56.57 -20.22
CA LYS A 34 -8.86 55.61 -19.39
C LYS A 34 -9.32 54.48 -20.30
N ARG A 35 -8.97 53.24 -19.93
CA ARG A 35 -9.36 52.03 -20.66
C ARG A 35 -10.49 51.31 -19.93
N THR A 36 -11.56 51.01 -20.66
CA THR A 36 -12.69 50.23 -20.13
C THR A 36 -12.86 48.99 -20.98
N LEU A 37 -12.89 47.80 -20.34
CA LEU A 37 -13.06 46.55 -21.05
C LEU A 37 -14.49 46.43 -21.60
N ILE A 38 -14.62 46.26 -22.93
CA ILE A 38 -15.90 46.09 -23.62
C ILE A 38 -16.22 44.62 -23.75
N GLY A 39 -15.24 43.80 -24.16
CA GLY A 39 -15.51 42.41 -24.45
C GLY A 39 -14.28 41.61 -24.88
N LYS A 40 -14.52 40.44 -25.40
CA LYS A 40 -13.52 39.58 -26.04
C LYS A 40 -13.81 39.52 -27.54
N LEU A 41 -12.78 39.48 -28.34
CA LEU A 41 -12.91 39.24 -29.79
C LEU A 41 -13.09 37.73 -30.02
N ASP A 42 -14.14 37.34 -30.71
CA ASP A 42 -14.31 35.96 -31.16
C ASP A 42 -13.30 35.67 -32.28
N PRO A 43 -12.45 34.67 -32.17
CA PRO A 43 -11.42 34.36 -33.16
C PRO A 43 -11.97 33.84 -34.50
N PHE A 44 -13.23 33.39 -34.55
CA PHE A 44 -13.85 32.82 -35.74
C PHE A 44 -14.77 33.80 -36.46
N THR A 45 -15.55 34.59 -35.71
CA THR A 45 -16.52 35.52 -36.28
C THR A 45 -15.99 36.96 -36.38
N GLY A 46 -14.94 37.29 -35.61
CA GLY A 46 -14.41 38.66 -35.51
C GLY A 46 -15.31 39.62 -34.74
N GLU A 47 -16.41 39.13 -34.15
CA GLU A 47 -17.34 39.97 -33.38
C GLU A 47 -16.89 40.11 -31.92
N VAL A 48 -17.29 41.24 -31.29
CA VAL A 48 -16.98 41.53 -29.90
C VAL A 48 -18.04 40.92 -29.00
N ILE A 49 -17.69 39.88 -28.25
CA ILE A 49 -18.53 39.28 -27.21
C ILE A 49 -18.44 40.15 -25.95
N PRO A 50 -19.51 40.86 -25.54
CA PRO A 50 -19.46 41.74 -24.38
C PRO A 50 -19.12 41.02 -23.09
N THR A 51 -18.23 41.60 -22.28
CA THR A 51 -17.94 41.16 -20.92
C THR A 51 -18.26 42.30 -19.97
N ASP A 52 -19.18 42.09 -19.05
CA ASP A 52 -19.67 43.12 -18.14
C ASP A 52 -18.86 43.25 -16.83
N GLY A 53 -17.67 42.70 -16.78
CA GLY A 53 -16.72 42.90 -15.68
C GLY A 53 -17.18 42.44 -14.28
N ARG A 54 -18.36 41.85 -14.14
CA ARG A 54 -18.91 41.37 -12.87
C ARG A 54 -19.28 39.87 -12.93
N GLY A 55 -18.68 39.08 -12.09
CA GLY A 55 -18.79 37.60 -12.11
C GLY A 55 -20.21 37.00 -11.99
N LYS A 56 -21.23 37.76 -11.55
CA LYS A 56 -22.60 37.24 -11.43
C LYS A 56 -23.30 37.05 -12.78
N LYS A 57 -23.14 37.96 -13.72
CA LYS A 57 -23.72 37.82 -15.07
C LYS A 57 -23.01 36.76 -15.93
N ARG A 58 -21.79 36.41 -15.58
CA ARG A 58 -21.04 35.35 -16.28
C ARG A 58 -21.65 33.95 -16.02
N ILE A 59 -22.21 33.75 -14.85
CA ILE A 59 -22.91 32.48 -14.48
C ILE A 59 -24.25 32.39 -15.22
N GLU A 60 -25.05 33.50 -15.25
CA GLU A 60 -26.31 33.55 -15.99
C GLU A 60 -26.14 33.40 -17.52
N ASN A 61 -25.04 33.95 -18.07
CA ASN A 61 -24.74 33.76 -19.49
C ASN A 61 -24.17 32.39 -19.82
N LEU A 62 -23.46 31.73 -18.90
CA LEU A 62 -23.08 30.34 -19.03
C LEU A 62 -24.29 29.40 -18.90
N GLU A 63 -25.22 29.69 -17.99
CA GLU A 63 -26.47 28.95 -17.85
C GLU A 63 -27.40 29.17 -19.05
N LYS A 64 -27.47 30.36 -19.61
CA LYS A 64 -28.19 30.65 -20.87
C LYS A 64 -27.53 30.03 -22.09
N ALA A 65 -26.20 30.00 -22.16
CA ALA A 65 -25.46 29.30 -23.22
C ALA A 65 -25.63 27.79 -23.13
N THR A 66 -25.62 27.21 -21.92
CA THR A 66 -25.94 25.77 -21.70
C THR A 66 -27.42 25.45 -21.94
N ALA A 67 -28.34 26.39 -21.69
CA ALA A 67 -29.75 26.25 -22.02
C ALA A 67 -30.07 26.50 -23.51
N ALA A 68 -29.29 27.32 -24.19
CA ALA A 68 -29.42 27.56 -25.64
C ALA A 68 -28.79 26.44 -26.50
N ASP A 69 -27.80 25.72 -25.97
CA ASP A 69 -27.25 24.50 -26.57
C ASP A 69 -28.12 23.24 -26.30
N ALA A 70 -29.21 23.36 -25.54
CA ALA A 70 -30.27 22.36 -25.50
C ALA A 70 -31.11 22.45 -26.78
N THR A 71 -30.47 22.34 -27.93
CA THR A 71 -31.17 22.02 -29.19
C THR A 71 -31.91 20.70 -28.98
N PRO A 72 -33.22 20.63 -29.33
CA PRO A 72 -33.98 19.38 -29.24
C PRO A 72 -33.22 18.32 -30.00
N LEU A 73 -32.96 17.19 -29.34
CA LEU A 73 -32.30 15.99 -29.88
C LEU A 73 -32.82 15.74 -31.31
N LYS A 74 -32.01 16.05 -32.31
CA LYS A 74 -32.33 15.67 -33.69
C LYS A 74 -32.30 14.15 -33.72
N THR A 75 -33.44 13.54 -33.97
CA THR A 75 -33.54 12.13 -34.29
C THR A 75 -32.82 11.89 -35.62
N GLY A 76 -31.63 11.36 -35.57
CA GLY A 76 -30.81 11.04 -36.73
C GLY A 76 -29.39 10.63 -36.35
N PRO A 77 -28.62 10.07 -37.26
CA PRO A 77 -27.25 9.65 -36.96
C PRO A 77 -26.40 10.86 -36.55
N VAL A 78 -25.76 10.77 -35.39
CA VAL A 78 -24.83 11.81 -34.92
C VAL A 78 -23.55 11.71 -35.75
N PRO A 79 -22.97 12.83 -36.18
CA PRO A 79 -21.68 12.79 -36.87
C PRO A 79 -20.62 12.08 -36.05
N VAL A 80 -19.92 11.11 -36.64
CA VAL A 80 -18.88 10.28 -35.98
C VAL A 80 -17.81 11.12 -35.26
N ILE A 81 -17.53 12.31 -35.78
CA ILE A 81 -16.56 13.27 -35.20
C ILE A 81 -16.96 13.75 -33.78
N ARG A 82 -18.21 13.60 -33.36
CA ARG A 82 -18.69 13.98 -32.03
C ARG A 82 -18.79 12.79 -31.07
N THR A 83 -18.50 11.59 -31.53
CA THR A 83 -18.55 10.39 -30.72
C THR A 83 -17.19 10.16 -30.08
N GLU A 84 -17.11 10.19 -28.76
CA GLU A 84 -15.93 9.80 -28.01
C GLU A 84 -15.94 8.29 -27.78
N ARG A 85 -14.86 7.62 -28.15
CA ARG A 85 -14.63 6.21 -27.92
C ARG A 85 -13.60 6.06 -26.81
N THR A 86 -13.98 5.39 -25.74
CA THR A 86 -13.10 5.13 -24.58
C THR A 86 -13.18 3.67 -24.17
N PHE A 87 -12.13 3.17 -23.53
CA PHE A 87 -12.15 1.88 -22.85
C PHE A 87 -12.77 2.04 -21.46
N TYR A 88 -13.64 1.11 -21.06
CA TYR A 88 -14.35 1.22 -19.80
C TYR A 88 -14.43 -0.09 -19.00
N GLY A 89 -14.18 -1.26 -19.61
CA GLY A 89 -14.41 -2.53 -18.92
C GLY A 89 -13.58 -2.71 -17.64
N ALA A 90 -12.26 -2.51 -17.71
CA ALA A 90 -11.40 -2.62 -16.52
C ALA A 90 -11.71 -1.51 -15.50
N THR A 91 -11.90 -0.27 -15.93
CA THR A 91 -12.25 0.85 -15.02
C THR A 91 -13.63 0.68 -14.40
N TYR A 92 -14.60 0.08 -15.11
CA TYR A 92 -15.89 -0.32 -14.53
C TYR A 92 -15.73 -1.35 -13.42
N LEU A 93 -14.89 -2.38 -13.65
CA LEU A 93 -14.57 -3.34 -12.58
C LEU A 93 -14.07 -2.62 -11.33
N LEU A 94 -13.14 -1.66 -11.50
CA LEU A 94 -12.59 -0.90 -10.38
C LEU A 94 -13.66 -0.01 -9.73
N ASP A 95 -14.55 0.63 -10.49
CA ASP A 95 -15.67 1.38 -9.93
C ASP A 95 -16.53 0.49 -9.00
N GLN A 96 -16.90 -0.72 -9.46
CA GLN A 96 -17.69 -1.66 -8.67
C GLN A 96 -16.94 -2.15 -7.41
N ILE A 97 -15.66 -2.45 -7.52
CA ILE A 97 -14.83 -2.82 -6.37
C ILE A 97 -14.77 -1.67 -5.35
N GLY A 98 -14.65 -0.43 -5.82
CA GLY A 98 -14.65 0.75 -4.96
C GLY A 98 -15.92 0.90 -4.12
N GLU A 99 -17.09 0.57 -4.71
CA GLU A 99 -18.36 0.55 -3.99
C GLU A 99 -18.43 -0.60 -2.98
N VAL A 100 -18.10 -1.83 -3.40
CA VAL A 100 -18.15 -3.03 -2.54
C VAL A 100 -17.21 -2.93 -1.35
N THR A 101 -16.00 -2.42 -1.56
CA THR A 101 -15.00 -2.24 -0.48
C THR A 101 -15.26 -1.01 0.37
N GLY A 102 -16.16 -0.12 -0.07
CA GLY A 102 -16.45 1.16 0.56
C GLY A 102 -15.38 2.24 0.33
N VAL A 103 -14.36 1.96 -0.47
CA VAL A 103 -13.26 2.90 -0.75
C VAL A 103 -13.77 4.19 -1.39
N THR A 104 -14.67 4.09 -2.38
CA THR A 104 -15.26 5.26 -3.06
C THR A 104 -16.01 6.15 -2.08
N MET A 105 -16.86 5.58 -1.23
CA MET A 105 -17.63 6.30 -0.23
C MET A 105 -16.73 6.98 0.81
N ASP A 106 -15.75 6.24 1.34
CA ASP A 106 -14.86 6.73 2.38
C ASP A 106 -13.94 7.83 1.84
N LEU A 107 -13.43 7.69 0.61
CA LEU A 107 -12.68 8.76 -0.06
C LEU A 107 -13.52 9.99 -0.32
N LYS A 108 -14.77 9.83 -0.77
CA LYS A 108 -15.69 10.95 -0.98
C LYS A 108 -15.95 11.70 0.34
N THR A 109 -16.05 10.99 1.46
CA THR A 109 -16.24 11.57 2.78
C THR A 109 -15.01 12.34 3.24
N CYS A 110 -13.82 11.77 3.10
CA CYS A 110 -12.57 12.37 3.59
C CYS A 110 -12.00 13.42 2.64
N PHE A 111 -12.21 13.27 1.33
CA PHE A 111 -11.61 14.08 0.26
C PHE A 111 -12.66 14.53 -0.78
N PRO A 112 -13.73 15.25 -0.40
CA PRO A 112 -14.88 15.54 -1.26
C PRO A 112 -14.51 16.21 -2.59
N ASN A 113 -13.46 17.02 -2.60
CA ASN A 113 -13.04 17.80 -3.79
C ASN A 113 -12.02 17.06 -4.68
N SER A 114 -11.37 16.02 -4.19
CA SER A 114 -10.23 15.36 -4.86
C SER A 114 -10.32 13.85 -5.00
N TYR A 115 -11.33 13.20 -4.39
CA TYR A 115 -11.45 11.73 -4.43
C TYR A 115 -11.48 11.14 -5.85
N LYS A 116 -12.12 11.83 -6.80
CA LYS A 116 -12.16 11.38 -8.20
C LYS A 116 -10.79 11.39 -8.86
N GLN A 117 -9.96 12.39 -8.54
CA GLN A 117 -8.58 12.46 -9.02
C GLN A 117 -7.73 11.33 -8.42
N MET A 118 -7.88 11.08 -7.10
CA MET A 118 -7.18 9.99 -6.41
C MET A 118 -7.55 8.62 -7.01
N LEU A 119 -8.86 8.36 -7.21
CA LEU A 119 -9.33 7.12 -7.84
C LEU A 119 -8.78 6.98 -9.27
N SER A 120 -8.78 8.05 -10.06
CA SER A 120 -8.26 8.00 -11.43
C SER A 120 -6.77 7.68 -11.49
N ILE A 121 -5.97 8.25 -10.57
CA ILE A 121 -4.54 7.91 -10.45
C ILE A 121 -4.37 6.47 -9.98
N ALA A 122 -5.16 6.00 -8.99
CA ALA A 122 -5.10 4.64 -8.52
C ALA A 122 -5.44 3.63 -9.66
N TYR A 123 -6.47 3.91 -10.46
CA TYR A 123 -6.82 3.08 -11.62
C TYR A 123 -5.70 3.03 -12.65
N TYR A 124 -5.11 4.20 -12.94
CA TYR A 124 -3.95 4.27 -13.83
C TYR A 124 -2.78 3.41 -13.32
N LEU A 125 -2.46 3.47 -12.03
CA LEU A 125 -1.39 2.68 -11.43
C LEU A 125 -1.65 1.17 -11.50
N ILE A 126 -2.92 0.76 -11.42
CA ILE A 126 -3.33 -0.64 -11.49
C ILE A 126 -3.26 -1.18 -12.93
N LEU A 127 -3.69 -0.39 -13.92
CA LEU A 127 -3.86 -0.83 -15.30
C LEU A 127 -2.59 -0.63 -16.14
N GLU A 128 -1.79 0.40 -15.85
CA GLU A 128 -0.62 0.79 -16.64
C GLU A 128 0.71 0.35 -16.02
N ASP A 129 0.71 -0.63 -15.22
CA ASP A 129 1.84 -1.27 -14.51
C ASP A 129 3.21 -0.60 -14.75
N GLN A 130 3.86 -0.14 -13.68
CA GLN A 130 5.18 0.50 -13.68
C GLN A 130 5.34 1.75 -14.59
N ASN A 131 4.29 2.21 -15.26
CA ASN A 131 4.36 3.41 -16.07
C ASN A 131 4.40 4.68 -15.20
N PRO A 132 5.27 5.65 -15.51
CA PRO A 132 5.35 6.88 -14.73
C PRO A 132 4.13 7.77 -14.97
N LEU A 133 3.71 8.51 -13.93
CA LEU A 133 2.49 9.35 -13.92
C LEU A 133 2.44 10.41 -15.03
N PHE A 134 3.57 10.84 -15.59
CA PHE A 134 3.53 11.80 -16.72
C PHE A 134 2.84 11.21 -17.96
N ARG A 135 2.69 9.89 -18.06
CA ARG A 135 1.96 9.22 -19.16
C ARG A 135 0.45 9.18 -18.93
N PHE A 136 -0.04 9.60 -17.76
CA PHE A 136 -1.47 9.62 -17.43
C PHE A 136 -2.32 10.29 -18.52
N LYS A 137 -1.83 11.39 -19.10
CA LYS A 137 -2.55 12.10 -20.17
C LYS A 137 -2.94 11.19 -21.33
N LYS A 138 -2.02 10.33 -21.79
CA LYS A 138 -2.29 9.39 -22.90
C LYS A 138 -3.35 8.36 -22.49
N TRP A 139 -3.20 7.79 -21.30
CA TRP A 139 -4.15 6.81 -20.76
C TRP A 139 -5.53 7.42 -20.52
N GLY A 140 -5.59 8.58 -19.86
CA GLY A 140 -6.85 9.27 -19.53
C GLY A 140 -7.64 9.76 -20.76
N LEU A 141 -7.00 9.91 -21.92
CA LEU A 141 -7.68 10.24 -23.17
C LEU A 141 -8.45 9.05 -23.77
N ILE A 142 -8.02 7.84 -23.49
CA ILE A 142 -8.59 6.63 -24.09
C ILE A 142 -9.36 5.78 -23.08
N HIS A 143 -9.31 6.11 -21.78
CA HIS A 143 -10.05 5.40 -20.73
C HIS A 143 -11.09 6.28 -20.09
N ARG A 144 -12.26 5.71 -19.85
CA ARG A 144 -13.27 6.35 -19.01
C ARG A 144 -12.89 6.14 -17.55
N HIS A 145 -12.64 7.23 -16.82
CA HIS A 145 -12.18 7.20 -15.42
C HIS A 145 -12.94 8.23 -14.55
N PRO A 146 -12.94 8.10 -13.19
CA PRO A 146 -13.81 8.90 -12.31
C PRO A 146 -13.68 10.42 -12.43
N TYR A 147 -12.47 10.93 -12.70
CA TYR A 147 -12.23 12.38 -12.86
C TYR A 147 -12.62 12.90 -14.24
N GLY A 148 -12.48 12.10 -15.29
CA GLY A 148 -12.86 12.42 -16.67
C GLY A 148 -12.08 13.58 -17.30
N LYS A 149 -10.93 13.99 -16.74
CA LYS A 149 -10.07 15.06 -17.24
C LYS A 149 -8.61 14.69 -17.08
N ASP A 150 -7.74 15.33 -17.85
CA ASP A 150 -6.29 15.16 -17.74
C ASP A 150 -5.76 15.57 -16.35
N ILE A 151 -4.81 14.79 -15.85
CA ILE A 151 -4.04 15.06 -14.62
C ILE A 151 -2.56 15.17 -15.02
N SER A 152 -2.07 16.39 -15.20
CA SER A 152 -0.66 16.64 -15.49
C SER A 152 0.23 16.25 -14.28
N SER A 153 1.53 16.06 -14.52
CA SER A 153 2.50 15.80 -13.44
C SER A 153 2.50 16.88 -12.36
N GLN A 154 2.29 18.14 -12.74
CA GLN A 154 2.16 19.23 -11.77
C GLN A 154 0.90 19.05 -10.92
N ARG A 155 -0.26 18.79 -11.55
CA ARG A 155 -1.52 18.59 -10.82
C ARG A 155 -1.50 17.37 -9.93
N SER A 156 -0.82 16.28 -10.35
CA SER A 156 -0.65 15.12 -9.47
C SER A 156 0.23 15.44 -8.26
N SER A 157 1.29 16.23 -8.44
CA SER A 157 2.14 16.70 -7.35
C SER A 157 1.40 17.62 -6.38
N GLU A 158 0.60 18.56 -6.90
CA GLU A 158 -0.25 19.44 -6.09
C GLU A 158 -1.31 18.63 -5.31
N LEU A 159 -1.92 17.64 -5.95
CA LEU A 159 -2.85 16.72 -5.30
C LEU A 159 -2.18 15.98 -4.13
N PHE A 160 -1.01 15.37 -4.37
CA PHE A 160 -0.30 14.63 -3.32
C PHE A 160 0.07 15.53 -2.14
N GLN A 161 0.51 16.77 -2.40
CA GLN A 161 0.84 17.73 -1.35
C GLN A 161 -0.38 18.24 -0.58
N SER A 162 -1.57 18.17 -1.16
CA SER A 162 -2.82 18.60 -0.52
C SER A 162 -3.42 17.58 0.44
N ILE A 163 -2.95 16.33 0.41
CA ILE A 163 -3.43 15.25 1.28
C ILE A 163 -2.90 15.44 2.69
N THR A 164 -3.78 15.72 3.64
CA THR A 164 -3.41 15.94 5.04
C THR A 164 -3.40 14.67 5.86
N GLU A 165 -2.62 14.64 6.93
CA GLU A 165 -2.58 13.50 7.86
C GLU A 165 -3.94 13.25 8.51
N GLU A 166 -4.66 14.31 8.89
CA GLU A 166 -6.01 14.20 9.48
C GLU A 166 -6.98 13.48 8.55
N GLN A 167 -6.98 13.83 7.27
CA GLN A 167 -7.84 13.20 6.25
C GLN A 167 -7.47 11.72 6.05
N LYS A 168 -6.17 11.39 5.99
CA LYS A 168 -5.70 10.00 5.92
C LYS A 168 -6.15 9.20 7.14
N MET A 169 -5.96 9.74 8.35
CA MET A 169 -6.38 9.09 9.59
C MET A 169 -7.89 8.89 9.65
N HIS A 170 -8.67 9.83 9.13
CA HIS A 170 -10.12 9.66 9.01
C HIS A 170 -10.48 8.52 8.06
N PHE A 171 -9.84 8.45 6.90
CA PHE A 171 -10.02 7.34 5.94
C PHE A 171 -9.67 5.99 6.58
N PHE A 172 -8.53 5.89 7.28
CA PHE A 172 -8.14 4.65 7.95
C PHE A 172 -9.15 4.22 9.01
N ARG A 173 -9.69 5.17 9.80
CA ARG A 173 -10.77 4.87 10.77
C ARG A 173 -12.00 4.28 10.10
N LEU A 174 -12.42 4.84 8.97
CA LEU A 174 -13.58 4.33 8.23
C LEU A 174 -13.31 2.92 7.68
N GLN A 175 -12.17 2.73 7.03
CA GLN A 175 -11.78 1.43 6.48
C GLN A 175 -11.58 0.37 7.59
N GLY A 176 -10.98 0.73 8.70
CA GLY A 176 -10.81 -0.17 9.84
C GLY A 176 -12.13 -0.56 10.50
N LYS A 177 -13.09 0.36 10.66
CA LYS A 177 -14.43 0.06 11.20
C LYS A 177 -15.18 -1.00 10.39
N ARG A 178 -14.92 -1.08 9.09
CA ARG A 178 -15.52 -2.11 8.22
C ARG A 178 -14.99 -3.52 8.53
N ARG A 179 -13.81 -3.63 9.18
CA ARG A 179 -13.04 -4.86 9.37
C ARG A 179 -12.75 -5.20 10.83
N ALA A 180 -12.84 -4.21 11.74
CA ALA A 180 -12.16 -4.20 13.03
C ALA A 180 -12.58 -5.24 14.06
N GLU A 181 -13.80 -5.74 14.10
CA GLU A 181 -14.26 -6.40 15.33
C GLU A 181 -14.10 -7.93 15.34
N LYS A 182 -13.77 -8.56 14.23
CA LYS A 182 -13.91 -10.02 14.10
C LYS A 182 -12.64 -10.75 13.70
N GLU A 183 -11.69 -10.10 13.05
CA GLU A 183 -10.53 -10.77 12.45
C GLU A 183 -9.20 -10.43 13.13
N TYR A 184 -8.21 -11.29 12.94
CA TYR A 184 -6.82 -10.99 13.28
C TYR A 184 -6.22 -10.03 12.25
N TRP A 185 -5.34 -9.14 12.72
CA TRP A 185 -4.63 -8.17 11.89
C TRP A 185 -3.18 -8.56 11.78
N ALA A 186 -2.78 -8.91 10.59
CA ALA A 186 -1.38 -9.14 10.31
C ALA A 186 -0.66 -7.79 10.16
N TYR A 187 0.46 -7.63 10.87
CA TYR A 187 1.33 -6.46 10.80
C TYR A 187 2.71 -6.89 10.34
N ASP A 188 3.23 -6.22 9.34
CA ASP A 188 4.60 -6.39 8.87
C ASP A 188 5.12 -5.11 8.23
N THR A 189 6.44 -5.04 7.99
CA THR A 189 7.14 -3.90 7.38
C THR A 189 7.89 -4.34 6.13
N THR A 190 8.12 -3.39 5.22
CA THR A 190 9.04 -3.58 4.10
C THR A 190 9.90 -2.35 3.88
N SER A 191 11.05 -2.50 3.20
CA SER A 191 11.94 -1.41 2.85
C SER A 191 11.62 -0.89 1.45
N ILE A 192 11.67 0.43 1.27
CA ILE A 192 11.53 1.11 -0.02
C ILE A 192 12.76 2.00 -0.19
N SER A 193 13.60 1.69 -1.17
CA SER A 193 14.84 2.43 -1.43
C SER A 193 14.58 3.81 -2.03
N SER A 194 15.46 4.77 -1.80
CA SER A 194 15.38 6.12 -2.33
C SER A 194 16.74 6.68 -2.69
N TYR A 195 16.80 7.44 -3.78
CA TYR A 195 17.97 8.25 -4.15
C TYR A 195 17.91 9.68 -3.60
N SER A 196 16.86 10.03 -2.84
CA SER A 196 16.65 11.40 -2.40
C SER A 196 17.47 11.72 -1.15
N ASP A 197 18.26 12.76 -1.22
CA ASP A 197 18.99 13.32 -0.08
C ASP A 197 18.15 14.32 0.74
N THR A 198 16.97 14.71 0.24
CA THR A 198 16.12 15.74 0.85
C THR A 198 15.07 15.17 1.80
N LEU A 199 14.78 13.88 1.72
CA LEU A 199 13.77 13.22 2.55
C LEU A 199 14.37 12.84 3.91
N ARG A 200 13.80 13.40 5.00
CA ARG A 200 14.31 13.24 6.37
C ARG A 200 14.29 11.80 6.89
N GLN A 201 13.29 11.02 6.48
CA GLN A 201 13.11 9.63 6.93
C GLN A 201 13.86 8.61 6.06
N VAL A 202 14.44 9.04 4.94
CA VAL A 202 15.33 8.20 4.13
C VAL A 202 16.65 8.06 4.87
N LYS A 203 16.94 6.85 5.35
CA LYS A 203 18.12 6.52 6.14
C LYS A 203 18.67 5.16 5.75
N TYR A 204 19.97 4.97 5.93
CA TYR A 204 20.58 3.64 5.83
C TYR A 204 20.11 2.76 6.99
N GLY A 205 19.70 1.54 6.67
CA GLY A 205 19.22 0.54 7.61
C GLY A 205 19.32 -0.86 7.02
N LYS A 206 18.77 -1.85 7.72
CA LYS A 206 18.69 -3.20 7.18
C LYS A 206 17.64 -3.23 6.07
N ASN A 207 18.11 -3.24 4.82
CA ASN A 207 17.26 -3.34 3.64
C ASN A 207 16.77 -4.78 3.46
N LYS A 208 15.46 -4.95 3.27
CA LYS A 208 14.85 -6.29 3.07
C LYS A 208 15.06 -6.83 1.64
N ASP A 209 15.49 -5.99 0.70
CA ASP A 209 15.79 -6.36 -0.68
C ASP A 209 17.31 -6.45 -0.96
N ASP A 210 18.14 -6.40 0.10
CA ASP A 210 19.61 -6.38 0.02
C ASP A 210 20.17 -5.23 -0.86
N ASP A 211 19.36 -4.17 -1.07
CA ASP A 211 19.78 -2.95 -1.76
C ASP A 211 20.62 -2.08 -0.82
N GLN A 212 21.76 -1.60 -1.30
CA GLN A 212 22.69 -0.77 -0.50
C GLN A 212 22.31 0.71 -0.46
N LEU A 213 21.10 1.06 -0.88
CA LEU A 213 20.60 2.43 -0.87
C LEU A 213 19.97 2.79 0.47
N PRO A 214 19.94 4.10 0.82
CA PRO A 214 19.12 4.57 1.91
C PRO A 214 17.62 4.34 1.58
N GLN A 215 16.81 4.16 2.62
CA GLN A 215 15.45 3.68 2.49
C GLN A 215 14.50 4.36 3.48
N ILE A 216 13.22 4.23 3.24
CA ILE A 216 12.15 4.29 4.24
C ILE A 216 11.65 2.88 4.53
N ASN A 217 11.06 2.67 5.68
CA ASN A 217 10.31 1.46 5.97
C ASN A 217 8.80 1.77 5.86
N LEU A 218 8.07 0.89 5.20
CA LEU A 218 6.62 0.94 5.09
C LEU A 218 6.01 -0.19 5.91
N ALA A 219 5.25 0.18 6.94
CA ALA A 219 4.47 -0.76 7.73
C ALA A 219 3.06 -0.86 7.16
N LEU A 220 2.51 -2.08 7.08
CA LEU A 220 1.15 -2.35 6.61
C LEU A 220 0.38 -3.18 7.64
N ILE A 221 -0.92 -2.95 7.72
CA ILE A 221 -1.86 -3.79 8.46
C ILE A 221 -2.90 -4.34 7.51
N PHE A 222 -3.05 -5.67 7.53
CA PHE A 222 -4.03 -6.41 6.76
C PHE A 222 -4.99 -7.15 7.67
N GLY A 223 -6.28 -7.15 7.30
CA GLY A 223 -7.23 -8.07 7.89
C GLY A 223 -6.97 -9.50 7.42
N GLN A 224 -7.06 -10.45 8.34
CA GLN A 224 -6.82 -11.87 8.06
C GLN A 224 -7.89 -12.44 7.13
N ASP A 225 -9.16 -12.24 7.48
CA ASP A 225 -10.29 -12.83 6.76
C ASP A 225 -10.63 -12.02 5.52
N SER A 226 -10.60 -10.70 5.62
CA SER A 226 -10.84 -9.78 4.51
C SER A 226 -9.73 -9.78 3.47
N LYS A 227 -8.50 -10.17 3.85
CA LYS A 227 -7.29 -10.08 3.02
C LYS A 227 -7.06 -8.70 2.42
N LEU A 228 -7.61 -7.64 3.04
CA LEU A 228 -7.51 -6.27 2.57
C LEU A 228 -6.65 -5.43 3.52
N PRO A 229 -5.81 -4.52 3.00
CA PRO A 229 -5.11 -3.55 3.81
C PRO A 229 -6.10 -2.47 4.28
N PHE A 230 -5.91 -1.96 5.50
CA PHE A 230 -6.72 -0.86 6.00
C PHE A 230 -5.91 0.24 6.69
N TYR A 231 -4.61 0.02 6.88
CA TYR A 231 -3.71 0.99 7.47
C TYR A 231 -2.28 0.82 6.96
N TYR A 232 -1.57 1.92 6.79
CA TYR A 232 -0.12 1.93 6.59
C TYR A 232 0.54 3.05 7.38
N ARG A 233 1.84 2.87 7.64
CA ARG A 233 2.68 3.90 8.22
C ARG A 233 4.04 3.95 7.54
N LYS A 234 4.49 5.16 7.18
CA LYS A 234 5.86 5.42 6.75
C LYS A 234 6.73 5.59 7.99
N LEU A 235 7.83 4.86 8.06
CA LEU A 235 8.79 4.85 9.15
C LEU A 235 10.18 5.22 8.61
N SER A 236 11.03 5.76 9.49
CA SER A 236 12.43 6.01 9.12
C SER A 236 13.16 4.70 8.82
N GLY A 237 13.98 4.69 7.75
CA GLY A 237 14.64 3.49 7.25
C GLY A 237 15.62 2.81 8.22
N ASN A 238 16.09 3.52 9.24
CA ASN A 238 16.98 2.99 10.27
C ASN A 238 16.28 2.42 11.51
N ILE A 239 14.93 2.44 11.54
CA ILE A 239 14.18 1.87 12.67
C ILE A 239 14.07 0.35 12.51
N PRO A 240 14.59 -0.45 13.45
CA PRO A 240 14.42 -1.90 13.45
C PRO A 240 12.95 -2.28 13.68
N ASP A 241 12.50 -3.37 13.06
CA ASP A 241 11.12 -3.88 13.16
C ASP A 241 10.64 -3.99 14.61
N VAL A 242 11.49 -4.49 15.50
CA VAL A 242 11.16 -4.66 16.93
C VAL A 242 10.74 -3.35 17.62
N LYS A 243 11.24 -2.19 17.18
CA LYS A 243 10.88 -0.88 17.77
C LYS A 243 9.58 -0.31 17.24
N THR A 244 9.04 -0.84 16.16
CA THR A 244 7.84 -0.30 15.51
C THR A 244 6.54 -0.64 16.24
N ILE A 245 6.53 -1.67 17.10
CA ILE A 245 5.33 -2.12 17.83
C ILE A 245 4.80 -1.07 18.79
N ASN A 246 5.67 -0.35 19.50
CA ASN A 246 5.23 0.70 20.41
C ASN A 246 4.57 1.86 19.66
N GLU A 247 5.03 2.19 18.47
CA GLU A 247 4.40 3.18 17.60
C GLU A 247 3.07 2.67 17.08
N LEU A 248 3.02 1.42 16.60
CA LEU A 248 1.79 0.77 16.18
C LEU A 248 0.70 0.84 17.27
N VAL A 249 1.04 0.46 18.49
CA VAL A 249 0.10 0.45 19.63
C VAL A 249 -0.49 1.85 19.88
N ARG A 250 0.34 2.90 19.84
CA ARG A 250 -0.12 4.30 20.00
C ARG A 250 -1.07 4.72 18.87
N GLU A 251 -0.77 4.34 17.66
CA GLU A 251 -1.57 4.70 16.49
C GLU A 251 -2.91 3.97 16.46
N LEU A 252 -2.94 2.70 16.84
CA LEU A 252 -4.17 1.93 16.96
C LEU A 252 -5.09 2.51 18.05
N ASP A 253 -4.53 3.02 19.14
CA ASP A 253 -5.27 3.74 20.17
C ASP A 253 -5.86 5.06 19.62
N ILE A 254 -5.08 5.85 18.89
CA ILE A 254 -5.54 7.08 18.22
C ILE A 254 -6.64 6.78 17.18
N LEU A 255 -6.55 5.65 16.48
CA LEU A 255 -7.59 5.21 15.54
C LEU A 255 -8.89 4.79 16.23
N GLY A 256 -8.85 4.53 17.55
CA GLY A 256 -10.03 4.25 18.37
C GLY A 256 -10.61 2.85 18.17
N TYR A 257 -9.78 1.87 17.86
CA TYR A 257 -10.20 0.48 17.74
C TYR A 257 -10.18 -0.22 19.10
N GLY A 258 -11.33 -0.76 19.53
CA GLY A 258 -11.48 -1.31 20.88
C GLY A 258 -10.96 -2.72 21.10
N LYS A 259 -11.17 -3.62 20.15
CA LYS A 259 -10.79 -5.04 20.30
C LYS A 259 -9.82 -5.42 19.18
N ILE A 260 -8.55 -5.40 19.51
CA ILE A 260 -7.49 -5.65 18.54
C ILE A 260 -6.90 -7.04 18.73
N LYS A 261 -6.75 -7.77 17.63
CA LYS A 261 -6.07 -9.05 17.55
C LYS A 261 -4.97 -8.93 16.51
N VAL A 262 -3.71 -9.11 16.88
CA VAL A 262 -2.57 -8.92 15.97
C VAL A 262 -1.78 -10.20 15.74
N VAL A 263 -1.26 -10.33 14.53
CA VAL A 263 -0.29 -11.37 14.16
C VAL A 263 1.04 -10.69 13.84
N LEU A 264 2.10 -11.14 14.49
CA LEU A 264 3.42 -10.54 14.40
C LEU A 264 4.46 -11.57 13.97
N ASP A 265 5.36 -11.16 13.07
CA ASP A 265 6.52 -12.00 12.75
C ASP A 265 7.51 -12.05 13.92
N ARG A 266 8.37 -13.06 13.86
CA ARG A 266 9.46 -13.26 14.81
C ARG A 266 10.39 -12.04 14.94
N GLY A 267 10.56 -11.25 13.87
CA GLY A 267 11.36 -10.03 13.88
C GLY A 267 10.84 -8.92 14.81
N PHE A 268 9.54 -8.97 15.15
CA PHE A 268 8.90 -8.01 16.06
C PHE A 268 8.91 -8.44 17.52
N TYR A 269 9.39 -9.66 17.80
CA TYR A 269 9.39 -10.16 19.16
C TYR A 269 10.44 -9.47 20.04
N SER A 270 9.98 -8.96 21.17
CA SER A 270 10.77 -8.66 22.38
C SER A 270 9.86 -8.81 23.61
N ALA A 271 10.43 -9.05 24.78
CA ALA A 271 9.64 -9.09 26.02
C ALA A 271 8.88 -7.77 26.25
N GLU A 272 9.51 -6.64 25.94
CA GLU A 272 8.91 -5.32 26.02
C GLU A 272 7.68 -5.18 25.10
N ASN A 273 7.76 -5.67 23.86
CA ASN A 273 6.65 -5.64 22.92
C ASN A 273 5.49 -6.51 23.38
N ILE A 274 5.77 -7.71 23.88
CA ILE A 274 4.75 -8.61 24.44
C ILE A 274 4.08 -7.94 25.66
N ASN A 275 4.85 -7.29 26.54
CA ASN A 275 4.33 -6.54 27.66
C ASN A 275 3.45 -5.35 27.22
N ALA A 276 3.84 -4.65 26.14
CA ALA A 276 3.04 -3.58 25.55
C ALA A 276 1.67 -4.08 25.03
N LEU A 277 1.65 -5.25 24.38
CA LEU A 277 0.41 -5.87 23.91
C LEU A 277 -0.49 -6.28 25.09
N PHE A 278 0.06 -6.87 26.13
CA PHE A 278 -0.68 -7.20 27.36
C PHE A 278 -1.24 -5.96 28.06
N LYS A 279 -0.43 -4.89 28.15
CA LYS A 279 -0.82 -3.61 28.77
C LYS A 279 -2.06 -3.00 28.09
N ASN A 280 -2.11 -3.09 26.76
CA ASN A 280 -3.21 -2.51 25.98
C ASN A 280 -4.35 -3.51 25.72
N HIS A 281 -4.34 -4.66 26.40
CA HIS A 281 -5.37 -5.72 26.28
C HIS A 281 -5.53 -6.27 24.85
N TYR A 282 -4.48 -6.17 24.03
CA TYR A 282 -4.50 -6.71 22.68
C TYR A 282 -4.32 -8.23 22.70
N LYS A 283 -5.07 -8.91 21.85
CA LYS A 283 -4.89 -10.31 21.59
C LYS A 283 -3.81 -10.50 20.53
N PHE A 284 -2.97 -11.53 20.67
CA PHE A 284 -1.88 -11.72 19.71
C PHE A 284 -1.53 -13.18 19.45
N VAL A 285 -0.97 -13.40 18.26
CA VAL A 285 -0.17 -14.57 17.89
C VAL A 285 1.16 -14.04 17.35
N ALA A 286 2.27 -14.41 17.94
CA ALA A 286 3.58 -13.92 17.56
C ALA A 286 4.58 -15.05 17.35
N GLY A 287 5.41 -14.95 16.29
CA GLY A 287 6.56 -15.82 16.11
C GLY A 287 7.62 -15.54 17.17
N VAL A 288 8.23 -16.60 17.72
CA VAL A 288 9.30 -16.45 18.71
C VAL A 288 10.53 -17.27 18.34
N ASN A 289 11.69 -16.81 18.82
CA ASN A 289 12.92 -17.52 18.56
C ASN A 289 13.03 -18.75 19.46
N THR A 290 13.32 -19.90 18.88
CA THR A 290 13.54 -21.17 19.62
C THR A 290 14.77 -21.15 20.54
N SER A 291 15.60 -20.11 20.49
CA SER A 291 16.72 -19.92 21.42
C SER A 291 16.33 -19.33 22.77
N LEU A 292 15.09 -18.81 22.90
CA LEU A 292 14.57 -18.28 24.16
C LEU A 292 14.44 -19.39 25.21
N THR A 293 14.67 -19.07 26.46
CA THR A 293 14.73 -20.05 27.55
C THR A 293 13.49 -20.95 27.59
N TYR A 294 12.29 -20.36 27.64
CA TYR A 294 11.04 -21.11 27.71
C TYR A 294 10.78 -22.00 26.47
N ALA A 295 11.20 -21.56 25.27
CA ALA A 295 11.06 -22.35 24.06
C ALA A 295 12.08 -23.50 24.01
N ARG A 296 13.33 -23.21 24.39
CA ARG A 296 14.40 -24.20 24.47
C ARG A 296 14.10 -25.28 25.50
N ASP A 297 13.58 -24.90 26.65
CA ASP A 297 13.25 -25.85 27.71
C ASP A 297 12.07 -26.75 27.27
N PHE A 298 11.08 -26.21 26.57
CA PHE A 298 10.00 -27.01 25.99
C PHE A 298 10.51 -27.96 24.89
N ILE A 299 11.44 -27.55 24.04
CA ILE A 299 12.08 -28.42 23.04
C ILE A 299 12.78 -29.60 23.74
N ARG A 300 13.45 -29.37 24.89
CA ARG A 300 14.11 -30.42 25.66
C ARG A 300 13.11 -31.38 26.32
N GLU A 301 12.00 -30.86 26.83
CA GLU A 301 10.92 -31.69 27.40
C GLU A 301 10.36 -32.68 26.37
N ILE A 302 10.23 -32.29 25.10
CA ILE A 302 9.64 -33.12 24.06
C ILE A 302 10.68 -33.84 23.19
N LYS A 303 11.97 -33.78 23.53
CA LYS A 303 13.07 -34.29 22.70
C LYS A 303 12.87 -35.72 22.24
N ASP A 304 12.42 -36.59 23.15
CA ASP A 304 12.27 -38.04 22.92
C ASP A 304 10.92 -38.41 22.28
N THR A 305 9.97 -37.48 22.23
CA THR A 305 8.62 -37.67 21.67
C THR A 305 8.31 -36.83 20.46
N LYS A 306 9.28 -36.03 20.01
CA LYS A 306 9.08 -34.99 18.97
C LYS A 306 8.58 -35.52 17.62
N ASP A 307 8.77 -36.80 17.33
CA ASP A 307 8.43 -37.50 16.09
C ASP A 307 7.44 -38.64 16.32
N HIS A 308 6.80 -38.71 17.51
CA HIS A 308 5.75 -39.68 17.76
C HIS A 308 4.50 -39.36 16.95
N TYR A 309 3.90 -40.38 16.32
CA TYR A 309 2.76 -40.25 15.41
C TYR A 309 1.55 -39.54 16.04
N GLU A 310 1.33 -39.65 17.34
CA GLU A 310 0.23 -39.02 18.09
C GLU A 310 0.25 -37.48 17.98
N TYR A 311 1.43 -36.88 17.75
CA TYR A 311 1.60 -35.42 17.56
C TYR A 311 1.61 -35.01 16.10
N TYR A 312 1.53 -35.97 15.16
CA TYR A 312 1.60 -35.68 13.73
C TYR A 312 0.28 -35.16 13.17
N ASN A 313 0.34 -34.04 12.48
CA ASN A 313 -0.78 -33.49 11.74
C ASN A 313 -0.53 -33.61 10.24
N SER A 314 -1.30 -34.45 9.55
CA SER A 314 -1.16 -34.72 8.12
C SER A 314 -1.55 -33.52 7.22
N GLY A 315 -2.44 -32.65 7.68
CA GLY A 315 -2.86 -31.47 6.91
C GLY A 315 -1.77 -30.40 6.79
N TYR A 316 -0.87 -30.35 7.77
CA TYR A 316 0.27 -29.43 7.78
C TYR A 316 1.62 -30.13 7.63
N GLU A 317 1.64 -31.47 7.65
CA GLU A 317 2.87 -32.30 7.63
C GLU A 317 3.88 -31.91 8.73
N LEU A 318 3.36 -31.70 9.95
CA LEU A 318 4.10 -31.22 11.11
C LEU A 318 3.75 -32.03 12.36
N TYR A 319 4.69 -32.12 13.29
CA TYR A 319 4.42 -32.52 14.66
C TYR A 319 4.12 -31.27 15.49
N VAL A 320 3.08 -31.32 16.33
CA VAL A 320 2.48 -30.16 16.96
C VAL A 320 2.39 -30.33 18.46
N PHE A 321 2.92 -29.38 19.22
CA PHE A 321 2.96 -29.38 20.68
C PHE A 321 2.47 -28.03 21.21
N SER A 322 1.84 -28.05 22.37
CA SER A 322 1.36 -26.84 23.02
C SER A 322 1.38 -26.96 24.53
N LYS A 323 1.78 -25.91 25.21
CA LYS A 323 1.62 -25.78 26.66
C LYS A 323 1.25 -24.38 27.10
N SER A 324 0.58 -24.27 28.24
CA SER A 324 0.38 -22.99 28.93
C SER A 324 1.65 -22.62 29.69
N ILE A 325 2.05 -21.35 29.57
CA ILE A 325 3.18 -20.81 30.32
C ILE A 325 2.71 -19.59 31.14
N ALA A 326 3.35 -19.36 32.28
CA ALA A 326 3.28 -18.13 33.01
C ALA A 326 4.23 -17.12 32.34
N TRP A 327 3.69 -16.00 31.91
CA TRP A 327 4.46 -14.90 31.35
C TRP A 327 4.74 -13.87 32.43
N ASP A 328 6.01 -13.61 32.71
CA ASP A 328 6.44 -12.57 33.65
C ASP A 328 6.12 -11.20 33.04
N TYR A 329 4.97 -10.62 33.44
CA TYR A 329 4.53 -9.33 32.97
C TYR A 329 5.09 -8.22 33.83
N GLU A 330 5.84 -7.32 33.22
CA GLU A 330 6.41 -6.14 33.85
C GLU A 330 5.83 -4.86 33.27
N GLN A 331 5.42 -3.93 34.14
CA GLN A 331 4.95 -2.62 33.74
C GLN A 331 5.47 -1.55 34.70
N SER A 332 6.25 -0.60 34.18
CA SER A 332 6.66 0.60 34.92
C SER A 332 5.49 1.55 35.08
N ARG A 333 5.30 2.10 36.30
CA ARG A 333 4.32 3.15 36.60
C ARG A 333 5.02 4.51 36.63
N PRO A 334 4.80 5.41 35.65
CA PRO A 334 5.58 6.66 35.51
C PRO A 334 5.50 7.60 36.72
N TYR A 335 4.39 7.55 37.47
CA TYR A 335 4.13 8.48 38.56
C TYR A 335 4.46 7.96 39.96
N LYS A 336 4.75 6.67 40.13
CA LYS A 336 5.03 6.06 41.45
C LYS A 336 6.42 5.43 41.57
N GLY A 337 7.15 5.34 40.45
CA GLY A 337 8.46 4.67 40.44
C GLY A 337 8.40 3.15 40.66
N ASP A 338 7.20 2.58 40.78
CA ASP A 338 6.98 1.16 41.01
C ASP A 338 6.96 0.40 39.70
N VAL A 339 7.36 -0.86 39.75
CA VAL A 339 7.17 -1.83 38.66
C VAL A 339 6.07 -2.82 39.09
N ILE A 340 5.03 -2.95 38.27
CA ILE A 340 4.06 -4.03 38.44
C ILE A 340 4.69 -5.30 37.87
N ASN A 341 4.82 -6.31 38.71
CA ASN A 341 5.21 -7.66 38.31
C ASN A 341 4.03 -8.60 38.55
N GLU A 342 3.52 -9.19 37.48
CA GLU A 342 2.38 -10.12 37.50
C GLU A 342 2.66 -11.27 36.56
N GLU A 343 2.15 -12.45 36.91
CA GLU A 343 2.12 -13.56 35.97
C GLU A 343 0.87 -13.49 35.10
N ARG A 344 1.06 -13.55 33.79
CA ARG A 344 -0.02 -13.60 32.81
C ARG A 344 0.04 -14.89 32.02
N ARG A 345 -1.12 -15.49 31.78
CA ARG A 345 -1.20 -16.71 30.99
C ARG A 345 -0.87 -16.42 29.52
N ALA A 346 0.04 -17.21 28.97
CA ALA A 346 0.29 -17.32 27.54
C ALA A 346 0.32 -18.80 27.12
N TYR A 347 0.11 -19.04 25.85
CA TYR A 347 0.21 -20.37 25.24
C TYR A 347 1.44 -20.38 24.35
N LEU A 348 2.34 -21.35 24.59
CA LEU A 348 3.50 -21.61 23.77
C LEU A 348 3.23 -22.81 22.90
N HIS A 349 3.29 -22.61 21.59
CA HIS A 349 3.10 -23.65 20.58
C HIS A 349 4.44 -23.94 19.91
N LEU A 350 4.81 -25.21 19.86
CA LEU A 350 5.98 -25.69 19.14
C LEU A 350 5.55 -26.58 17.98
N TYR A 351 6.23 -26.40 16.87
CA TYR A 351 6.03 -27.19 15.65
C TYR A 351 7.36 -27.76 15.22
N PHE A 352 7.37 -29.05 14.92
CA PHE A 352 8.54 -29.73 14.41
C PHE A 352 8.28 -30.19 12.98
N ASN A 353 9.18 -29.81 12.07
CA ASN A 353 9.15 -30.19 10.66
C ASN A 353 10.42 -30.96 10.32
N PRO A 354 10.34 -32.25 9.93
CA PRO A 354 11.49 -33.06 9.56
C PRO A 354 12.27 -32.51 8.35
N ASP A 355 11.57 -32.00 7.32
CA ASP A 355 12.22 -31.44 6.13
C ASP A 355 13.02 -30.19 6.49
N LYS A 356 12.40 -29.31 7.30
CA LYS A 356 13.10 -28.15 7.85
C LYS A 356 14.31 -28.55 8.69
N GLN A 357 14.24 -29.65 9.45
CA GLN A 357 15.38 -30.15 10.23
C GLN A 357 16.56 -30.51 9.31
N ALA A 358 16.27 -31.18 8.20
CA ALA A 358 17.30 -31.53 7.20
C ALA A 358 17.92 -30.28 6.56
N ASP A 359 17.09 -29.28 6.22
CA ASP A 359 17.55 -28.03 5.60
C ASP A 359 18.33 -27.16 6.59
N ASP A 360 17.87 -27.02 7.84
CA ASP A 360 18.60 -26.34 8.89
C ASP A 360 20.00 -26.97 9.08
N GLY A 361 20.07 -28.31 9.03
CA GLY A 361 21.33 -29.07 9.11
C GLY A 361 22.28 -28.77 7.98
N LYS A 362 21.79 -28.78 6.72
CA LYS A 362 22.59 -28.43 5.53
C LYS A 362 23.09 -27.00 5.57
N ASN A 363 22.20 -26.05 5.92
CA ASN A 363 22.52 -24.63 5.99
C ASN A 363 23.56 -24.34 7.08
N PHE A 364 23.44 -25.02 8.22
CA PHE A 364 24.42 -24.88 9.30
C PHE A 364 25.78 -25.48 8.94
N ALA A 365 25.83 -26.61 8.24
CA ALA A 365 27.08 -27.18 7.76
C ALA A 365 27.79 -26.21 6.80
N ARG A 366 27.06 -25.66 5.82
CA ARG A 366 27.60 -24.64 4.89
C ARG A 366 28.11 -23.41 5.64
N LYS A 367 27.37 -22.97 6.67
CA LYS A 367 27.81 -21.87 7.52
C LYS A 367 29.12 -22.16 8.25
N LEU A 368 29.24 -23.36 8.84
CA LEU A 368 30.48 -23.76 9.51
C LEU A 368 31.65 -23.81 8.52
N ASP A 369 31.44 -24.32 7.30
CA ASP A 369 32.46 -24.36 6.26
C ASP A 369 32.91 -22.94 5.86
N LYS A 370 31.96 -22.01 5.70
CA LYS A 370 32.26 -20.59 5.43
C LYS A 370 33.09 -19.97 6.55
N LEU A 371 32.64 -20.11 7.80
CA LEU A 371 33.36 -19.58 8.97
C LEU A 371 34.78 -20.18 9.10
N LYS A 372 34.91 -21.47 8.80
CA LYS A 372 36.21 -22.16 8.78
C LYS A 372 37.15 -21.58 7.72
N ALA A 373 36.65 -21.37 6.51
CA ALA A 373 37.40 -20.75 5.42
C ALA A 373 37.89 -19.33 5.80
N GLU A 374 36.97 -18.48 6.28
CA GLU A 374 37.32 -17.11 6.74
C GLU A 374 38.42 -17.08 7.79
N ILE A 375 38.45 -18.05 8.73
CA ILE A 375 39.50 -18.16 9.75
C ILE A 375 40.83 -18.60 9.12
N LEU A 376 40.80 -19.64 8.26
CA LEU A 376 42.01 -20.21 7.68
C LEU A 376 42.66 -19.30 6.65
N ASP A 377 41.88 -18.56 5.87
CA ASP A 377 42.33 -17.63 4.84
C ASP A 377 42.77 -16.26 5.44
N GLY A 378 42.61 -16.06 6.75
CA GLY A 378 42.91 -14.83 7.44
C GLY A 378 41.97 -13.66 7.14
N HIS A 379 40.84 -13.89 6.48
CA HIS A 379 39.85 -12.90 6.12
C HIS A 379 38.64 -12.94 7.09
N ARG A 380 38.91 -12.71 8.38
CA ARG A 380 37.84 -12.71 9.40
C ARG A 380 36.95 -11.50 9.27
N ALA A 381 35.62 -11.74 9.15
CA ALA A 381 34.62 -10.69 9.21
C ALA A 381 34.32 -10.33 10.68
N ALA A 382 34.36 -9.03 11.01
CA ALA A 382 34.10 -8.55 12.39
C ALA A 382 32.71 -8.98 12.91
N GLU A 383 31.73 -9.08 12.02
CA GLU A 383 30.37 -9.52 12.33
C GLU A 383 30.28 -11.00 12.76
N HIS A 384 31.22 -11.85 12.32
CA HIS A 384 31.25 -13.28 12.63
C HIS A 384 32.13 -13.63 13.86
N GLU A 385 32.78 -12.66 14.51
CA GLU A 385 33.74 -12.91 15.59
C GLU A 385 33.16 -13.72 16.76
N ASN A 386 31.89 -13.46 17.13
CA ASN A 386 31.21 -14.22 18.16
C ASN A 386 30.93 -15.67 17.74
N GLU A 387 30.71 -15.91 16.45
CA GLU A 387 30.45 -17.24 15.91
C GLU A 387 31.72 -18.07 15.80
N TYR A 388 32.84 -17.44 15.44
CA TYR A 388 34.15 -18.07 15.47
C TYR A 388 34.45 -18.61 16.87
N LYS A 389 34.32 -17.78 17.91
CA LYS A 389 34.56 -18.16 19.31
C LYS A 389 33.61 -19.23 19.81
N LYS A 390 32.37 -19.23 19.31
CA LYS A 390 31.35 -20.18 19.72
C LYS A 390 31.56 -21.57 19.15
N TYR A 391 31.85 -21.65 17.85
CA TYR A 391 31.86 -22.94 17.14
C TYR A 391 33.26 -23.50 16.91
N PHE A 392 34.33 -22.70 17.12
CA PHE A 392 35.70 -23.13 16.90
C PHE A 392 36.60 -22.81 18.08
N ILE A 393 37.46 -23.76 18.40
CA ILE A 393 38.61 -23.56 19.28
C ILE A 393 39.79 -23.25 18.38
N ILE A 394 40.26 -21.96 18.41
CA ILE A 394 41.29 -21.46 17.54
C ILE A 394 42.60 -21.43 18.33
N LYS A 395 43.62 -22.18 17.87
CA LYS A 395 44.98 -22.14 18.42
C LYS A 395 45.93 -21.64 17.35
N GLU A 396 46.59 -20.55 17.63
CA GLU A 396 47.62 -19.97 16.75
C GLU A 396 48.99 -20.12 17.36
N THR A 397 49.90 -20.70 16.61
CA THR A 397 51.28 -20.89 17.05
C THR A 397 52.26 -20.42 15.96
N PRO A 398 53.39 -19.76 16.33
CA PRO A 398 54.35 -19.23 15.35
C PRO A 398 54.95 -20.29 14.40
N LYS A 399 55.00 -21.53 14.84
CA LYS A 399 55.60 -22.63 14.05
C LYS A 399 54.60 -23.45 13.24
N ARG A 400 53.35 -23.54 13.66
CA ARG A 400 52.33 -24.41 13.05
C ARG A 400 51.15 -23.64 12.41
N GLY A 401 51.20 -22.31 12.49
CA GLY A 401 50.07 -21.49 12.03
C GLY A 401 48.79 -21.67 12.84
N ILE A 402 47.65 -21.49 12.18
CA ILE A 402 46.32 -21.60 12.79
C ILE A 402 45.87 -23.06 12.79
N THR A 403 45.58 -23.58 13.98
CA THR A 403 44.95 -24.90 14.16
C THR A 403 43.52 -24.69 14.63
N LEU A 404 42.59 -25.31 13.93
CA LEU A 404 41.14 -25.15 14.17
C LEU A 404 40.53 -26.49 14.63
N THR A 405 39.86 -26.44 15.77
CA THR A 405 39.09 -27.59 16.26
C THR A 405 37.64 -27.16 16.43
N VAL A 406 36.69 -27.97 15.93
CA VAL A 406 35.24 -27.69 16.07
C VAL A 406 34.80 -27.93 17.50
N ASN A 407 34.08 -27.00 18.09
CA ASN A 407 33.43 -27.13 19.39
C ASN A 407 32.16 -27.98 19.23
N GLN A 408 32.28 -29.30 19.40
CA GLN A 408 31.16 -30.23 19.19
C GLN A 408 29.98 -29.97 20.13
N ASP A 409 30.20 -29.58 21.38
CA ASP A 409 29.13 -29.27 22.32
C ASP A 409 28.27 -28.07 21.83
N ALA A 410 28.91 -27.06 21.24
CA ALA A 410 28.20 -25.92 20.69
C ALA A 410 27.41 -26.28 19.41
N VAL A 411 27.95 -27.18 18.60
CA VAL A 411 27.29 -27.72 17.41
C VAL A 411 26.08 -28.58 17.80
N GLU A 412 26.20 -29.46 18.78
CA GLU A 412 25.08 -30.29 19.25
C GLU A 412 23.96 -29.44 19.86
N LYS A 413 24.27 -28.45 20.68
CA LYS A 413 23.30 -27.50 21.23
C LYS A 413 22.60 -26.69 20.12
N ALA A 414 23.26 -26.40 19.01
CA ALA A 414 22.61 -25.77 17.88
C ALA A 414 21.64 -26.71 17.17
N ARG A 415 22.03 -27.99 17.00
CA ARG A 415 21.22 -29.03 16.35
C ARG A 415 19.94 -29.39 17.10
N GLU A 416 19.93 -29.26 18.43
CA GLU A 416 18.73 -29.52 19.25
C GLU A 416 17.49 -28.76 18.76
N ARG A 417 17.69 -27.61 18.09
CA ARG A 417 16.62 -26.70 17.65
C ARG A 417 16.26 -26.81 16.17
N TYR A 418 16.94 -27.67 15.42
CA TYR A 418 16.66 -27.82 14.00
C TYR A 418 15.29 -28.42 13.76
N GLY A 419 14.60 -27.93 12.73
CA GLY A 419 13.26 -28.31 12.39
C GLY A 419 12.18 -27.66 13.25
N PHE A 420 12.53 -27.02 14.38
CA PHE A 420 11.57 -26.37 15.24
C PHE A 420 11.29 -24.91 14.84
N PHE A 421 10.05 -24.52 15.00
CA PHE A 421 9.63 -23.12 15.11
C PHE A 421 8.58 -22.99 16.21
N ALA A 422 8.40 -21.77 16.71
CA ALA A 422 7.56 -21.54 17.88
C ALA A 422 6.69 -20.30 17.71
N LEU A 423 5.47 -20.38 18.26
CA LEU A 423 4.53 -19.27 18.38
C LEU A 423 4.16 -19.06 19.85
N ILE A 424 3.90 -17.80 20.22
CA ILE A 424 3.32 -17.45 21.51
C ILE A 424 2.01 -16.70 21.29
N SER A 425 1.00 -16.99 22.12
CA SER A 425 -0.30 -16.33 22.07
C SER A 425 -0.87 -16.11 23.48
N ASN A 426 -1.62 -15.03 23.67
CA ASN A 426 -2.42 -14.82 24.90
C ASN A 426 -3.91 -15.16 24.71
N ASP A 427 -4.33 -15.56 23.50
CA ASP A 427 -5.72 -15.78 23.13
C ASP A 427 -5.98 -17.20 22.60
N VAL A 428 -5.12 -17.70 21.72
CA VAL A 428 -5.33 -18.94 20.98
C VAL A 428 -4.69 -20.11 21.72
N LYS A 429 -5.51 -21.01 22.23
CA LYS A 429 -5.07 -22.22 22.95
C LYS A 429 -4.74 -23.38 22.00
N ASP A 430 -5.51 -23.51 20.92
CA ASP A 430 -5.30 -24.57 19.94
C ASP A 430 -4.10 -24.26 19.04
N PRO A 431 -3.09 -25.11 18.97
CA PRO A 431 -1.88 -24.88 18.19
C PRO A 431 -2.14 -24.87 16.67
N LEU A 432 -3.12 -25.65 16.17
CA LEU A 432 -3.44 -25.65 14.73
C LEU A 432 -4.13 -24.36 14.32
N ALA A 433 -5.03 -23.83 15.16
CA ALA A 433 -5.63 -22.52 14.95
C ALA A 433 -4.56 -21.40 15.00
N ALA A 434 -3.62 -21.46 15.97
CA ALA A 434 -2.52 -20.50 16.05
C ALA A 434 -1.63 -20.54 14.80
N LEU A 435 -1.32 -21.72 14.29
CA LEU A 435 -0.55 -21.89 13.05
C LEU A 435 -1.28 -21.35 11.83
N SER A 436 -2.58 -21.65 11.70
CA SER A 436 -3.41 -21.13 10.63
C SER A 436 -3.42 -19.61 10.62
N ILE A 437 -3.66 -18.99 11.79
CA ILE A 437 -3.63 -17.54 11.97
C ILE A 437 -2.24 -16.97 11.58
N TYR A 438 -1.17 -17.60 12.05
CA TYR A 438 0.19 -17.12 11.76
C TYR A 438 0.56 -17.21 10.27
N ARG A 439 0.17 -18.30 9.58
CA ARG A 439 0.42 -18.48 8.14
C ARG A 439 -0.32 -17.47 7.26
N MET A 440 -1.43 -16.91 7.73
CA MET A 440 -2.15 -15.85 7.00
C MET A 440 -1.31 -14.59 6.78
N ARG A 441 -0.19 -14.45 7.47
CA ARG A 441 0.79 -13.39 7.25
C ARG A 441 1.33 -13.36 5.80
N ASP A 442 1.34 -14.50 5.10
CA ASP A 442 1.74 -14.58 3.69
C ASP A 442 0.97 -13.59 2.79
N VAL A 443 -0.23 -13.16 3.23
CA VAL A 443 -1.02 -12.12 2.53
C VAL A 443 -0.24 -10.81 2.45
N ILE A 444 0.42 -10.40 3.54
CA ILE A 444 1.21 -9.15 3.56
C ILE A 444 2.47 -9.28 2.72
N GLU A 445 3.17 -10.40 2.78
CA GLU A 445 4.37 -10.62 1.96
C GLU A 445 4.03 -10.50 0.47
N LYS A 446 2.90 -11.09 0.04
CA LYS A 446 2.37 -10.94 -1.32
C LYS A 446 1.95 -9.50 -1.65
N ALA A 447 1.40 -8.77 -0.68
CA ALA A 447 1.02 -7.38 -0.85
C ALA A 447 2.25 -6.46 -1.00
N PHE A 448 3.33 -6.72 -0.29
CA PHE A 448 4.59 -5.99 -0.49
C PHE A 448 5.15 -6.20 -1.90
N PHE A 449 5.02 -7.41 -2.45
CA PHE A 449 5.36 -7.66 -3.85
C PHE A 449 4.51 -6.77 -4.77
N ASP A 450 3.18 -6.72 -4.59
CA ASP A 450 2.29 -5.90 -5.41
C ASP A 450 2.65 -4.40 -5.28
N VAL A 451 2.96 -3.90 -4.09
CA VAL A 451 3.41 -2.51 -3.85
C VAL A 451 4.70 -2.21 -4.61
N LYS A 452 5.69 -3.08 -4.53
CA LYS A 452 7.01 -2.85 -5.13
C LYS A 452 7.03 -3.03 -6.63
N GLU A 453 6.45 -4.13 -7.10
CA GLU A 453 6.60 -4.55 -8.50
C GLU A 453 5.46 -4.03 -9.39
N ARG A 454 4.23 -3.92 -8.86
CA ARG A 454 3.08 -3.46 -9.65
C ARG A 454 2.81 -1.98 -9.51
N LEU A 455 2.88 -1.43 -8.30
CA LEU A 455 2.62 -0.01 -8.06
C LEU A 455 3.89 0.86 -8.14
N ASN A 456 4.99 0.30 -8.64
CA ASN A 456 6.26 1.01 -8.88
C ASN A 456 6.87 1.69 -7.63
N LEU A 457 6.66 1.08 -6.45
CA LEU A 457 7.24 1.57 -5.19
C LEU A 457 8.53 0.85 -4.78
N LYS A 458 9.20 0.16 -5.68
CA LYS A 458 10.55 -0.37 -5.40
C LYS A 458 11.51 0.75 -5.04
N ARG A 459 11.30 1.95 -5.64
CA ARG A 459 12.05 3.18 -5.37
C ARG A 459 11.14 4.40 -5.34
N THR A 460 11.36 5.27 -4.36
CA THR A 460 10.68 6.56 -4.33
C THR A 460 11.31 7.49 -5.37
N LEU A 461 10.51 8.03 -6.26
CA LEU A 461 10.93 9.03 -7.26
C LEU A 461 10.38 10.42 -6.90
N VAL A 462 10.28 10.73 -5.61
CA VAL A 462 9.71 11.98 -5.08
C VAL A 462 10.74 12.64 -4.19
N SER A 463 10.86 13.96 -4.28
CA SER A 463 11.85 14.76 -3.54
C SER A 463 11.28 15.54 -2.35
N SER A 464 9.94 15.59 -2.19
CA SER A 464 9.30 16.29 -1.06
C SER A 464 8.59 15.33 -0.12
N GLU A 465 8.66 15.60 1.19
CA GLU A 465 8.00 14.76 2.22
C GLU A 465 6.48 14.70 2.02
N THR A 466 5.83 15.84 1.80
CA THR A 466 4.38 15.92 1.59
C THR A 466 3.96 15.22 0.30
N GLY A 467 4.75 15.36 -0.77
CA GLY A 467 4.51 14.65 -2.03
C GLY A 467 4.65 13.13 -1.87
N LEU A 468 5.63 12.66 -1.09
CA LEU A 468 5.81 11.25 -0.79
C LEU A 468 4.63 10.69 0.02
N GLU A 469 4.19 11.41 1.06
CA GLU A 469 3.03 11.01 1.86
C GLU A 469 1.75 10.85 1.03
N GLY A 470 1.48 11.82 0.17
CA GLY A 470 0.30 11.75 -0.69
C GLY A 470 0.39 10.66 -1.76
N LYS A 471 1.59 10.46 -2.35
CA LYS A 471 1.83 9.39 -3.30
C LYS A 471 1.60 8.03 -2.66
N LEU A 472 2.21 7.77 -1.50
CA LEU A 472 2.02 6.52 -0.74
C LEU A 472 0.54 6.27 -0.41
N PHE A 473 -0.22 7.33 -0.12
CA PHE A 473 -1.65 7.20 0.16
C PHE A 473 -2.44 6.74 -1.08
N VAL A 474 -2.18 7.32 -2.25
CA VAL A 474 -2.86 6.91 -3.48
C VAL A 474 -2.46 5.49 -3.91
N GLU A 475 -1.20 5.11 -3.72
CA GLU A 475 -0.71 3.74 -3.95
C GLU A 475 -1.32 2.75 -2.96
N PHE A 476 -1.54 3.16 -1.71
CA PHE A 476 -2.27 2.36 -0.74
C PHE A 476 -3.74 2.14 -1.16
N ILE A 477 -4.40 3.16 -1.73
CA ILE A 477 -5.73 2.99 -2.31
C ILE A 477 -5.68 1.94 -3.42
N ALA A 478 -4.74 2.03 -4.36
CA ALA A 478 -4.56 1.04 -5.43
C ALA A 478 -4.31 -0.38 -4.87
N LEU A 479 -3.55 -0.49 -3.78
CA LEU A 479 -3.30 -1.77 -3.11
C LEU A 479 -4.59 -2.42 -2.57
N ILE A 480 -5.56 -1.64 -2.07
CA ILE A 480 -6.86 -2.18 -1.63
C ILE A 480 -7.56 -2.87 -2.80
N TYR A 481 -7.58 -2.23 -3.98
CA TYR A 481 -8.18 -2.81 -5.18
C TYR A 481 -7.47 -4.08 -5.64
N LEU A 482 -6.13 -4.04 -5.75
CA LEU A 482 -5.33 -5.20 -6.14
C LEU A 482 -5.53 -6.37 -5.17
N SER A 483 -5.56 -6.09 -3.87
CA SER A 483 -5.79 -7.11 -2.84
C SER A 483 -7.16 -7.74 -2.96
N HIS A 484 -8.21 -6.95 -3.27
CA HIS A 484 -9.56 -7.45 -3.49
C HIS A 484 -9.64 -8.35 -4.72
N ILE A 485 -9.08 -7.91 -5.86
CA ILE A 485 -9.04 -8.72 -7.09
C ILE A 485 -8.31 -10.04 -6.83
N LYS A 486 -7.15 -9.98 -6.19
CA LYS A 486 -6.34 -11.16 -5.86
C LYS A 486 -7.10 -12.16 -4.98
N GLN A 487 -7.77 -11.66 -3.93
CA GLN A 487 -8.60 -12.49 -3.05
C GLN A 487 -9.68 -13.23 -3.85
N LYS A 488 -10.38 -12.53 -4.75
CA LYS A 488 -11.41 -13.14 -5.59
C LYS A 488 -10.83 -14.15 -6.57
N MET A 489 -9.71 -13.81 -7.22
CA MET A 489 -9.00 -14.74 -8.12
C MET A 489 -8.53 -16.00 -7.39
N GLU A 490 -7.98 -15.88 -6.19
CA GLU A 490 -7.59 -17.03 -5.35
C GLU A 490 -8.81 -17.88 -4.99
N GLY A 491 -9.88 -17.25 -4.51
CA GLY A 491 -11.10 -17.93 -4.08
C GLY A 491 -11.84 -18.69 -5.19
N LYS A 492 -11.69 -18.24 -6.44
CA LYS A 492 -12.30 -18.87 -7.63
C LYS A 492 -11.32 -19.68 -8.47
N GLY A 493 -10.06 -19.82 -8.04
CA GLY A 493 -9.03 -20.58 -8.75
C GLY A 493 -8.64 -19.98 -10.12
N LEU A 494 -8.85 -18.67 -10.32
CA LEU A 494 -8.61 -18.01 -11.61
C LEU A 494 -7.13 -17.92 -11.97
N PHE A 495 -6.22 -18.03 -11.02
CA PHE A 495 -4.77 -18.04 -11.29
C PHE A 495 -4.31 -19.25 -12.11
N SER A 496 -5.14 -20.28 -12.24
CA SER A 496 -4.89 -21.39 -13.17
C SER A 496 -5.10 -21.01 -14.64
N LYS A 497 -5.82 -19.91 -14.91
CA LYS A 497 -6.20 -19.47 -16.27
C LYS A 497 -5.62 -18.12 -16.64
N TYR A 498 -5.48 -17.21 -15.68
CA TYR A 498 -5.06 -15.83 -15.90
C TYR A 498 -4.05 -15.39 -14.84
N THR A 499 -3.04 -14.65 -15.25
CA THR A 499 -2.38 -13.71 -14.34
C THR A 499 -3.31 -12.53 -14.07
N MET A 500 -3.06 -11.75 -13.03
CA MET A 500 -3.88 -10.56 -12.75
C MET A 500 -3.86 -9.56 -13.92
N HIS A 501 -2.71 -9.36 -14.58
CA HIS A 501 -2.61 -8.53 -15.79
C HIS A 501 -3.48 -9.04 -16.91
N GLN A 502 -3.33 -10.30 -17.27
CA GLN A 502 -4.14 -10.90 -18.34
C GLN A 502 -5.64 -10.77 -18.09
N LEU A 503 -6.05 -10.88 -16.81
CA LEU A 503 -7.45 -10.70 -16.45
C LEU A 503 -7.90 -9.24 -16.65
N LEU A 504 -7.09 -8.27 -16.23
CA LEU A 504 -7.39 -6.84 -16.40
C LEU A 504 -7.34 -6.44 -17.88
N ASP A 505 -6.33 -6.89 -18.63
CA ASP A 505 -6.21 -6.64 -20.07
C ASP A 505 -7.40 -7.20 -20.86
N GLU A 506 -7.92 -8.38 -20.44
CA GLU A 506 -9.11 -8.96 -21.06
C GLU A 506 -10.33 -8.08 -20.92
N LEU A 507 -10.45 -7.32 -19.83
CA LEU A 507 -11.54 -6.37 -19.61
C LEU A 507 -11.24 -5.00 -20.19
N ASP A 508 -9.98 -4.59 -20.26
CA ASP A 508 -9.59 -3.23 -20.67
C ASP A 508 -9.88 -2.91 -22.13
N VAL A 509 -10.14 -3.93 -22.94
CA VAL A 509 -10.54 -3.78 -24.35
C VAL A 509 -12.02 -3.49 -24.55
N ILE A 510 -12.87 -3.54 -23.50
CA ILE A 510 -14.31 -3.29 -23.61
C ILE A 510 -14.54 -1.79 -23.81
N GLU A 511 -15.18 -1.43 -24.90
CA GLU A 511 -15.37 -0.05 -25.33
C GLU A 511 -16.65 0.56 -24.79
N CYS A 512 -16.64 1.87 -24.67
CA CYS A 512 -17.78 2.70 -24.36
C CYS A 512 -17.81 3.91 -25.32
N PHE A 513 -18.94 4.14 -25.95
CA PHE A 513 -19.16 5.23 -26.87
C PHE A 513 -20.02 6.30 -26.20
N THR A 514 -19.50 7.52 -26.13
CA THR A 514 -20.21 8.65 -25.53
C THR A 514 -20.50 9.69 -26.59
N GLU A 515 -21.76 10.07 -26.72
CA GLU A 515 -22.21 11.14 -27.61
C GLU A 515 -22.78 12.28 -26.78
N PRO A 516 -22.53 13.56 -27.14
CA PRO A 516 -23.09 14.70 -26.44
C PRO A 516 -24.63 14.61 -26.36
N GLY A 517 -25.18 14.66 -25.13
CA GLY A 517 -26.62 14.63 -24.89
C GLY A 517 -27.29 13.24 -24.98
N LYS A 518 -26.52 12.16 -25.15
CA LYS A 518 -27.04 10.78 -25.13
C LYS A 518 -26.43 9.99 -23.97
N ALA A 519 -27.14 8.95 -23.54
CA ALA A 519 -26.58 7.98 -22.60
C ALA A 519 -25.39 7.26 -23.26
N PRO A 520 -24.33 6.93 -22.50
CA PRO A 520 -23.23 6.15 -23.02
C PRO A 520 -23.69 4.79 -23.56
N ILE A 521 -23.19 4.41 -24.72
CA ILE A 521 -23.46 3.11 -25.34
C ILE A 521 -22.30 2.19 -25.05
N GLN A 522 -22.59 1.03 -24.47
CA GLN A 522 -21.61 -0.02 -24.21
C GLN A 522 -21.29 -0.76 -25.50
N GLY A 523 -20.01 -1.02 -25.74
CA GLY A 523 -19.54 -1.90 -26.79
C GLY A 523 -19.87 -3.37 -26.51
N GLU A 524 -19.45 -4.24 -27.40
CA GLU A 524 -19.63 -5.69 -27.24
C GLU A 524 -18.89 -6.21 -26.01
N VAL A 525 -19.56 -7.05 -25.25
CA VAL A 525 -18.97 -7.78 -24.11
C VAL A 525 -19.04 -9.27 -24.42
N LEU A 526 -17.87 -9.90 -24.47
CA LEU A 526 -17.77 -11.33 -24.76
C LEU A 526 -18.21 -12.16 -23.54
N LYS A 527 -18.74 -13.37 -23.79
CA LYS A 527 -19.13 -14.31 -22.72
C LYS A 527 -18.01 -14.59 -21.70
N LYS A 528 -16.75 -14.64 -22.15
CA LYS A 528 -15.59 -14.82 -21.27
C LYS A 528 -15.38 -13.61 -20.34
N GLN A 529 -15.63 -12.39 -20.83
CA GLN A 529 -15.52 -11.15 -20.06
C GLN A 529 -16.66 -11.04 -19.04
N GLU A 530 -17.90 -11.38 -19.44
CA GLU A 530 -19.02 -11.50 -18.50
C GLU A 530 -18.72 -12.50 -17.38
N GLN A 531 -18.10 -13.65 -17.72
CA GLN A 531 -17.74 -14.65 -16.73
C GLN A 531 -16.68 -14.12 -15.74
N ILE A 532 -15.69 -13.35 -16.20
CA ILE A 532 -14.72 -12.71 -15.34
C ILE A 532 -15.39 -11.78 -14.32
N TYR A 533 -16.35 -10.93 -14.73
CA TYR A 533 -17.08 -10.09 -13.80
C TYR A 533 -17.83 -10.92 -12.74
N ARG A 534 -18.54 -11.98 -13.16
CA ARG A 534 -19.27 -12.87 -12.23
C ARG A 534 -18.32 -13.59 -11.26
N ASP A 535 -17.18 -14.05 -11.75
CA ASP A 535 -16.18 -14.71 -10.92
C ASP A 535 -15.56 -13.76 -9.89
N LEU A 536 -15.52 -12.45 -10.20
CA LEU A 536 -15.10 -11.40 -9.28
C LEU A 536 -16.25 -10.84 -8.43
N ASP A 537 -17.44 -11.49 -8.46
CA ASP A 537 -18.67 -11.07 -7.77
C ASP A 537 -19.12 -9.66 -8.17
N VAL A 538 -18.89 -9.27 -9.41
CA VAL A 538 -19.31 -8.00 -10.01
C VAL A 538 -20.40 -8.26 -11.05
N THR A 539 -21.44 -7.40 -11.07
CA THR A 539 -22.46 -7.45 -12.12
C THR A 539 -21.81 -7.15 -13.46
N PRO A 540 -21.95 -8.02 -14.49
CA PRO A 540 -21.39 -7.76 -15.79
C PRO A 540 -21.92 -6.45 -16.39
N LEU A 541 -21.06 -5.75 -17.12
CA LEU A 541 -21.48 -4.70 -18.02
C LEU A 541 -22.40 -5.32 -19.07
N LEU A 542 -23.69 -4.95 -19.04
CA LEU A 542 -24.64 -5.42 -20.06
C LEU A 542 -24.54 -4.48 -21.25
N ALA A 543 -24.38 -5.02 -22.45
CA ALA A 543 -24.65 -4.28 -23.67
C ALA A 543 -26.11 -3.78 -23.59
N SER A 544 -26.36 -2.51 -23.89
CA SER A 544 -27.72 -1.97 -23.87
C SER A 544 -28.63 -2.84 -24.74
N PRO A 545 -29.71 -3.45 -24.17
CA PRO A 545 -30.51 -4.45 -24.90
C PRO A 545 -31.36 -3.90 -26.06
N ASP A 546 -31.32 -2.61 -26.30
CA ASP A 546 -32.16 -1.99 -27.34
C ASP A 546 -31.34 -1.27 -28.38
N LYS A 547 -31.12 -1.93 -29.49
CA LYS A 547 -31.10 -1.45 -30.89
C LYS A 547 -30.15 -2.30 -31.74
N ILE A 548 -30.62 -3.47 -32.09
CA ILE A 548 -30.33 -4.05 -33.41
C ILE A 548 -31.56 -3.81 -34.30
#